data_817d1f35d2e480eb4259965540c2e89a
#
_entry.id   817d1f35d2e480eb4259965540c2e89a
#
_cell.length_a   1.000
_cell.length_b   1.000
_cell.length_c   1.000
_cell.angle_alpha   90.00
_cell.angle_beta   90.00
_cell.angle_gamma   90.00
#
_symmetry.space_group_name_H-M   'P 1'
#
loop_
_entity.id
_entity.type
_entity.pdbx_description
1 polymer ?
#
loop_
_entity_poly.entity_id
_entity_poly.type
_entity_poly.pdbx_seq_one_letter_code
_entity_poly.pdbx_strand_id
1 'polypeptide(L)'
;EAAGTSSASDLRTLKRGQDILGRLHDVQILIERARQIQASVDPPDLTLWRNLDVLTMALENDCRRLHARFMRHQAAVRVVCDRVNRLKVATSARRAAAS
;
A
#
# COMPACT_ATOMS: atom_id res chain seq x y z
N GLU A 1 25.80 -7.68 13.64
CA GLU A 1 25.79 -8.94 12.92
C GLU A 1 24.88 -8.91 11.70
N ALA A 2 25.28 -9.58 10.63
CA ALA A 2 24.56 -9.53 9.34
C ALA A 2 23.11 -10.01 9.43
N ALA A 3 22.84 -11.03 10.23
CA ALA A 3 21.48 -11.58 10.41
C ALA A 3 20.54 -10.60 11.10
N GLY A 4 21.00 -9.92 12.17
CA GLY A 4 20.22 -8.90 12.88
C GLY A 4 19.95 -7.68 12.01
N THR A 5 20.95 -7.20 11.27
CA THR A 5 20.82 -6.06 10.36
C THR A 5 19.83 -6.38 9.23
N SER A 6 19.93 -7.57 8.63
CA SER A 6 19.03 -8.04 7.58
C SER A 6 17.58 -8.08 8.07
N SER A 7 17.34 -8.63 9.26
CA SER A 7 16.00 -8.71 9.85
C SER A 7 15.39 -7.33 10.09
N ALA A 8 16.15 -6.37 10.62
CA ALA A 8 15.67 -5.00 10.83
C ALA A 8 15.34 -4.30 9.51
N SER A 9 16.16 -4.50 8.48
CA SER A 9 15.93 -3.97 7.14
C SER A 9 14.67 -4.58 6.52
N ASP A 10 14.47 -5.88 6.67
CA ASP A 10 13.29 -6.60 6.16
C ASP A 10 12.01 -6.10 6.82
N LEU A 11 12.01 -5.86 8.13
CA LEU A 11 10.87 -5.29 8.85
C LEU A 11 10.53 -3.89 8.37
N ARG A 12 11.53 -3.03 8.12
CA ARG A 12 11.32 -1.68 7.58
C ARG A 12 10.70 -1.74 6.18
N THR A 13 11.14 -2.67 5.35
CA THR A 13 10.60 -2.87 4.00
C THR A 13 9.13 -3.25 4.06
N LEU A 14 8.76 -4.20 4.91
CA LEU A 14 7.38 -4.62 5.09
C LEU A 14 6.51 -3.49 5.63
N LYS A 15 7.01 -2.75 6.63
CA LYS A 15 6.29 -1.61 7.21
C LYS A 15 6.04 -0.52 6.17
N ARG A 16 7.04 -0.20 5.34
CA ARG A 16 6.88 0.79 4.27
C ARG A 16 5.81 0.37 3.27
N GLY A 17 5.77 -0.91 2.90
CA GLY A 17 4.72 -1.45 2.04
C GLY A 17 3.34 -1.29 2.64
N GLN A 18 3.18 -1.59 3.92
CA GLN A 18 1.92 -1.40 4.65
C GLN A 18 1.51 0.07 4.72
N ASP A 19 2.47 0.98 4.97
CA ASP A 19 2.20 2.42 5.02
C ASP A 19 1.70 2.94 3.66
N ILE A 20 2.31 2.52 2.56
CA ILE A 20 1.87 2.88 1.20
C ILE A 20 0.45 2.37 0.93
N LEU A 21 0.18 1.11 1.26
CA LEU A 21 -1.16 0.52 1.10
C LEU A 21 -2.20 1.23 1.94
N GLY A 22 -1.87 1.59 3.19
CA GLY A 22 -2.76 2.32 4.07
C GLY A 22 -3.13 3.67 3.50
N ARG A 23 -2.16 4.44 2.99
CA ARG A 23 -2.42 5.73 2.34
C ARG A 23 -3.24 5.57 1.07
N LEU A 24 -2.95 4.56 0.27
CA LEU A 24 -3.72 4.27 -0.95
C LEU A 24 -5.18 3.99 -0.61
N HIS A 25 -5.44 3.18 0.42
CA HIS A 25 -6.78 2.88 0.89
C HIS A 25 -7.52 4.14 1.36
N ASP A 26 -6.85 5.00 2.15
CA ASP A 26 -7.43 6.24 2.64
C ASP A 26 -7.80 7.18 1.49
N VAL A 27 -6.95 7.31 0.48
CA VAL A 27 -7.22 8.14 -0.70
C VAL A 27 -8.40 7.57 -1.48
N GLN A 28 -8.50 6.26 -1.63
CA GLN A 28 -9.63 5.61 -2.31
C GLN A 28 -10.96 5.89 -1.60
N ILE A 29 -10.96 5.86 -0.27
CA ILE A 29 -12.15 6.20 0.54
C ILE A 29 -12.55 7.66 0.31
N LEU A 30 -11.58 8.58 0.28
CA LEU A 30 -11.85 10.00 0.03
C LEU A 30 -12.43 10.22 -1.36
N ILE A 31 -11.92 9.55 -2.39
CA ILE A 31 -12.45 9.61 -3.76
C ILE A 31 -13.91 9.16 -3.77
N GLU A 32 -14.19 8.04 -3.14
CA GLU A 32 -15.53 7.48 -3.08
C GLU A 32 -16.50 8.45 -2.41
N ARG A 33 -16.11 9.03 -1.27
CA ARG A 33 -16.92 10.02 -0.56
C ARG A 33 -17.16 11.28 -1.38
N ALA A 34 -16.13 11.79 -2.04
CA ALA A 34 -16.26 12.96 -2.91
C ALA A 34 -17.24 12.70 -4.05
N ARG A 35 -17.19 11.52 -4.65
CA ARG A 35 -18.13 11.11 -5.72
C ARG A 35 -19.55 10.95 -5.20
N GLN A 36 -19.74 10.41 -3.99
CA GLN A 36 -21.05 10.30 -3.36
C GLN A 36 -21.67 11.67 -3.11
N ILE A 37 -20.89 12.63 -2.59
CA ILE A 37 -21.36 13.99 -2.38
C ILE A 37 -21.69 14.64 -3.73
N GLN A 38 -20.85 14.47 -4.74
CA GLN A 38 -21.06 15.00 -6.08
C GLN A 38 -22.34 14.47 -6.71
N ALA A 39 -22.66 13.18 -6.51
CA ALA A 39 -23.86 12.55 -7.01
C ALA A 39 -25.13 13.02 -6.27
N SER A 40 -25.00 13.51 -5.03
CA SER A 40 -26.12 13.98 -4.21
C SER A 40 -26.38 15.48 -4.32
N VAL A 41 -25.49 16.23 -4.99
CA VAL A 41 -25.63 17.69 -5.16
C VAL A 41 -26.73 17.95 -6.19
N ASP A 42 -27.68 18.82 -5.81
CA ASP A 42 -28.72 19.28 -6.72
C ASP A 42 -28.15 20.13 -7.85
N PRO A 43 -28.76 20.08 -9.06
CA PRO A 43 -28.24 20.76 -10.24
C PRO A 43 -27.92 22.25 -10.09
N PRO A 44 -28.53 23.05 -9.19
CA PRO A 44 -28.18 24.45 -9.07
C PRO A 44 -26.78 24.76 -8.56
N ASP A 45 -26.10 23.82 -7.88
CA ASP A 45 -24.77 24.10 -7.29
C ASP A 45 -23.62 23.57 -8.15
N LEU A 46 -23.44 24.16 -9.32
CA LEU A 46 -22.36 23.82 -10.25
C LEU A 46 -20.98 24.14 -9.69
N THR A 47 -20.86 25.19 -8.87
CA THR A 47 -19.59 25.58 -8.28
C THR A 47 -19.08 24.51 -7.32
N LEU A 48 -19.94 23.99 -6.45
CA LEU A 48 -19.60 22.90 -5.55
C LEU A 48 -19.26 21.65 -6.35
N TRP A 49 -20.04 21.32 -7.37
CA TRP A 49 -19.80 20.17 -8.22
C TRP A 49 -18.43 20.23 -8.90
N ARG A 50 -18.07 21.39 -9.45
CA ARG A 50 -16.75 21.59 -10.07
C ARG A 50 -15.61 21.51 -9.08
N ASN A 51 -15.78 22.07 -7.88
CA ASN A 51 -14.78 21.99 -6.83
C ASN A 51 -14.54 20.55 -6.39
N LEU A 52 -15.60 19.76 -6.26
CA LEU A 52 -15.51 18.32 -5.95
C LEU A 52 -14.85 17.55 -7.10
N ASP A 53 -15.10 17.93 -8.34
CA ASP A 53 -14.48 17.30 -9.51
C ASP A 53 -12.96 17.54 -9.52
N VAL A 54 -12.53 18.80 -9.26
CA VAL A 54 -11.12 19.14 -9.16
C VAL A 54 -10.45 18.37 -8.02
N LEU A 55 -11.10 18.29 -6.86
CA LEU A 55 -10.60 17.52 -5.71
C LEU A 55 -10.46 16.04 -6.07
N THR A 56 -11.48 15.47 -6.70
CA THR A 56 -11.48 14.05 -7.12
C THR A 56 -10.33 13.78 -8.10
N MET A 57 -10.11 14.66 -9.07
CA MET A 57 -8.99 14.52 -10.01
C MET A 57 -7.63 14.56 -9.29
N ALA A 58 -7.46 15.46 -8.33
CA ALA A 58 -6.24 15.53 -7.54
C ALA A 58 -6.03 14.25 -6.71
N LEU A 59 -7.08 13.73 -6.09
CA LEU A 59 -7.03 12.48 -5.34
C LEU A 59 -6.73 11.28 -6.24
N GLU A 60 -7.29 11.24 -7.44
CA GLU A 60 -7.00 10.19 -8.43
C GLU A 60 -5.54 10.23 -8.88
N ASN A 61 -4.96 11.43 -9.05
CA ASN A 61 -3.54 11.57 -9.33
C ASN A 61 -2.67 11.06 -8.18
N ASP A 62 -3.03 11.37 -6.94
CA ASP A 62 -2.34 10.85 -5.76
C ASP A 62 -2.44 9.33 -5.69
N CYS A 63 -3.61 8.79 -5.98
CA CYS A 63 -3.84 7.35 -6.04
C CYS A 63 -2.91 6.68 -7.06
N ARG A 64 -2.78 7.24 -8.26
CA ARG A 64 -1.87 6.73 -9.27
C ARG A 64 -0.41 6.77 -8.82
N ARG A 65 0.01 7.85 -8.18
CA ARG A 65 1.37 8.00 -7.64
C ARG A 65 1.67 6.98 -6.54
N LEU A 66 0.73 6.80 -5.62
CA LEU A 66 0.86 5.82 -4.54
C LEU A 66 0.89 4.38 -5.09
N HIS A 67 0.05 4.09 -6.07
CA HIS A 67 0.02 2.78 -6.73
C HIS A 67 1.36 2.51 -7.44
N ALA A 68 1.90 3.49 -8.16
CA ALA A 68 3.20 3.36 -8.81
C ALA A 68 4.33 3.13 -7.79
N ARG A 69 4.30 3.84 -6.65
CA ARG A 69 5.25 3.63 -5.56
C ARG A 69 5.12 2.24 -4.97
N PHE A 70 3.90 1.77 -4.77
CA PHE A 70 3.65 0.42 -4.27
C PHE A 70 4.21 -0.63 -5.23
N MET A 71 3.96 -0.48 -6.53
CA MET A 71 4.45 -1.43 -7.53
C MET A 71 5.98 -1.48 -7.56
N ARG A 72 6.66 -0.33 -7.45
CA ARG A 72 8.12 -0.28 -7.36
C ARG A 72 8.63 -0.94 -6.08
N HIS A 73 7.90 -0.79 -4.99
CA HIS A 73 8.27 -1.35 -3.69
C HIS A 73 7.95 -2.85 -3.60
N GLN A 74 7.01 -3.34 -4.38
CA GLN A 74 6.52 -4.71 -4.35
C GLN A 74 7.63 -5.73 -4.59
N ALA A 75 8.57 -5.43 -5.48
CA ALA A 75 9.70 -6.31 -5.75
C ALA A 75 10.55 -6.53 -4.47
N ALA A 76 10.80 -5.46 -3.72
CA ALA A 76 11.52 -5.53 -2.44
C ALA A 76 10.74 -6.35 -1.40
N VAL A 77 9.44 -6.15 -1.33
CA VAL A 77 8.55 -6.91 -0.42
C VAL A 77 8.56 -8.40 -0.77
N ARG A 78 8.52 -8.73 -2.05
CA ARG A 78 8.59 -10.14 -2.50
C ARG A 78 9.89 -10.80 -2.10
N VAL A 79 11.01 -10.10 -2.26
CA VAL A 79 12.33 -10.60 -1.85
C VAL A 79 12.35 -10.92 -0.35
N VAL A 80 11.77 -10.03 0.47
CA VAL A 80 11.66 -10.23 1.92
C VAL A 80 10.79 -11.45 2.24
N CYS A 81 9.63 -11.56 1.62
CA CYS A 81 8.72 -12.69 1.82
C CYS A 81 9.35 -14.01 1.43
N ASP A 82 10.05 -14.06 0.29
CA ASP A 82 10.76 -15.26 -0.17
C ASP A 82 11.88 -15.65 0.82
N ARG A 83 12.59 -14.66 1.35
CA ARG A 83 13.64 -14.88 2.33
C ARG A 83 13.09 -15.46 3.63
N VAL A 84 11.98 -14.92 4.14
CA VAL A 84 11.30 -15.43 5.32
C VAL A 84 10.80 -16.86 5.10
N ASN A 85 10.22 -17.15 3.93
CA ASN A 85 9.77 -18.49 3.59
C ASN A 85 10.92 -19.50 3.51
N ARG A 86 12.06 -19.10 2.94
CA ARG A 86 13.25 -19.94 2.90
C ARG A 86 13.78 -20.26 4.29
N LEU A 87 13.78 -19.28 5.20
CA LEU A 87 14.18 -19.49 6.59
C LEU A 87 13.22 -20.45 7.29
N LYS A 88 11.92 -20.32 7.06
CA LYS A 88 10.90 -21.23 7.59
C LYS A 88 11.10 -22.67 7.12
N VAL A 89 11.33 -22.86 5.83
CA VAL A 89 11.60 -24.18 5.24
C VAL A 89 12.88 -24.79 5.80
N ALA A 90 13.95 -24.02 5.89
CA ALA A 90 15.22 -24.48 6.45
C ALA A 90 15.08 -24.91 7.92
N THR A 91 14.32 -24.14 8.72
CA THR A 91 14.04 -24.50 10.12
C THR A 91 13.23 -25.81 10.23
N SER A 92 12.22 -25.97 9.39
CA SER A 92 11.43 -27.19 9.33
C SER A 92 12.27 -28.39 8.93
N ALA A 93 13.15 -28.25 7.93
CA ALA A 93 14.05 -29.31 7.49
C ALA A 93 15.04 -29.69 8.60
N ARG A 94 15.58 -28.74 9.34
CA ARG A 94 16.46 -29.00 10.49
C ARG A 94 15.74 -29.74 11.60
N ARG A 95 14.51 -29.39 11.90
CA ARG A 95 13.70 -30.08 12.90
C ARG A 95 13.43 -31.53 12.49
N ALA A 96 13.08 -31.75 11.22
CA ALA A 96 12.86 -33.06 10.68
C ALA A 96 14.12 -33.94 10.73
N ALA A 97 15.27 -33.37 10.42
CA ALA A 97 16.58 -34.04 10.46
C ALA A 97 17.01 -34.38 11.91
N ALA A 98 16.61 -33.54 12.89
CA ALA A 98 16.95 -33.75 14.29
C ALA A 98 16.07 -34.79 14.99
N SER A 99 14.92 -35.10 14.43
CA SER A 99 14.03 -36.13 14.99
C SER A 99 14.31 -37.49 14.37
#